data_bfeb92458a70560adbe5fe020b8aa1f7
#
_entry.id   bfeb92458a70560adbe5fe020b8aa1f7
#
_cell.length_a   1.000
_cell.length_b   1.000
_cell.length_c   1.000
_cell.angle_alpha   90.00
_cell.angle_beta   90.00
_cell.angle_gamma   90.00
#
_symmetry.space_group_name_H-M   'P 1'
#
loop_
_entity.id
_entity.type
_entity.pdbx_description
1 polymer ?
#
loop_
_entity_poly.entity_id
_entity_poly.type
_entity_poly.pdbx_seq_one_letter_code
_entity_poly.pdbx_strand_id
1 'polypeptide(L)'
;MIGLGTVIDVALLIAGGLAGLLGRRFITPRVQDALLKASALCVLFIGLAGTLEKMLEVTNDGLASGGAGMIIVSFTVGTLIGELLNLELRMEHLGEWLRDRFAGDSENGFVDAFVTTSLTVCVGAMAIVGSIQDGILGDYTTLTIKGALDFIMVCAMAASMGRGAIFSALPVAVFQGTITIFARFIEPFMTEWALSNLSLAGSMLIFCAGVNLIWGKIFKTANLLPSVIIAVLWALVRGA
;
A
#
# COMPACT_ATOMS: atom_id res chain seq x y z
N MET A 1 -5.25 -21.41 -11.84
CA MET A 1 -5.36 -20.44 -12.98
C MET A 1 -4.44 -19.29 -12.64
N ILE A 2 -3.46 -19.02 -13.49
CA ILE A 2 -2.55 -17.88 -13.32
C ILE A 2 -3.36 -16.58 -13.38
N GLY A 3 -3.12 -15.66 -12.45
CA GLY A 3 -3.81 -14.37 -12.35
C GLY A 3 -5.13 -14.40 -11.57
N LEU A 4 -5.56 -15.56 -11.08
CA LEU A 4 -6.82 -15.68 -10.33
C LEU A 4 -6.72 -14.97 -8.98
N GLY A 5 -5.57 -15.00 -8.33
CA GLY A 5 -5.32 -14.33 -7.04
C GLY A 5 -5.50 -12.82 -7.15
N THR A 6 -4.92 -12.21 -8.17
CA THR A 6 -5.09 -10.77 -8.45
C THR A 6 -6.56 -10.42 -8.70
N VAL A 7 -7.29 -11.24 -9.47
CA VAL A 7 -8.72 -11.02 -9.73
C VAL A 7 -9.55 -11.11 -8.45
N ILE A 8 -9.26 -12.10 -7.59
CA ILE A 8 -9.95 -12.27 -6.29
C ILE A 8 -9.68 -11.05 -5.38
N ASP A 9 -8.42 -10.63 -5.25
CA ASP A 9 -8.05 -9.49 -4.41
C ASP A 9 -8.75 -8.21 -4.88
N VAL A 10 -8.69 -7.90 -6.18
CA VAL A 10 -9.36 -6.74 -6.78
C VAL A 10 -10.89 -6.81 -6.59
N ALA A 11 -11.50 -7.98 -6.75
CA ALA A 11 -12.93 -8.15 -6.54
C ALA A 11 -13.34 -7.92 -5.08
N LEU A 12 -12.55 -8.44 -4.13
CA LEU A 12 -12.77 -8.22 -2.70
C LEU A 12 -12.57 -6.74 -2.32
N LEU A 13 -11.60 -6.07 -2.91
CA LEU A 13 -11.36 -4.64 -2.74
C LEU A 13 -12.59 -3.81 -3.17
N ILE A 14 -13.10 -4.08 -4.37
CA ILE A 14 -14.31 -3.43 -4.89
C ILE A 14 -15.51 -3.73 -4.00
N ALA A 15 -15.71 -5.00 -3.63
CA ALA A 15 -16.81 -5.41 -2.76
C ALA A 15 -16.74 -4.73 -1.39
N GLY A 16 -15.55 -4.66 -0.77
CA GLY A 16 -15.32 -3.93 0.47
C GLY A 16 -15.65 -2.45 0.35
N GLY A 17 -15.17 -1.82 -0.71
CA GLY A 17 -15.47 -0.42 -0.99
C GLY A 17 -16.96 -0.13 -1.19
N LEU A 18 -17.66 -1.00 -1.94
CA LEU A 18 -19.12 -0.89 -2.10
C LEU A 18 -19.86 -1.09 -0.79
N ALA A 19 -19.46 -2.08 0.00
CA ALA A 19 -20.03 -2.31 1.34
C ALA A 19 -19.84 -1.09 2.25
N GLY A 20 -18.64 -0.49 2.24
CA GLY A 20 -18.33 0.73 2.98
C GLY A 20 -19.19 1.92 2.54
N LEU A 21 -19.36 2.13 1.23
CA LEU A 21 -20.24 3.19 0.72
C LEU A 21 -21.71 2.98 1.07
N LEU A 22 -22.19 1.74 1.01
CA LEU A 22 -23.55 1.43 1.43
C LEU A 22 -23.72 1.72 2.92
N GLY A 23 -22.76 1.32 3.74
CA GLY A 23 -22.73 1.61 5.17
C GLY A 23 -22.71 3.11 5.47
N ARG A 24 -21.97 3.90 4.68
CA ARG A 24 -21.86 5.36 4.83
C ARG A 24 -23.20 6.08 4.83
N ARG A 25 -24.20 5.56 4.10
CA ARG A 25 -25.55 6.15 4.01
C ARG A 25 -26.33 6.09 5.34
N PHE A 26 -25.96 5.16 6.22
CA PHE A 26 -26.64 4.92 7.49
C PHE A 26 -25.91 5.54 8.68
N ILE A 27 -24.75 6.14 8.47
CA ILE A 27 -23.93 6.71 9.52
C ILE A 27 -23.87 8.24 9.41
N THR A 28 -23.92 8.89 10.58
CA THR A 28 -23.87 10.35 10.68
C THR A 28 -22.44 10.87 10.37
N PRO A 29 -22.26 12.16 9.97
CA PRO A 29 -20.95 12.76 9.78
C PRO A 29 -20.01 12.60 10.98
N ARG A 30 -20.56 12.63 12.20
CA ARG A 30 -19.81 12.38 13.45
C ARG A 30 -19.22 10.98 13.48
N VAL A 31 -20.00 9.97 13.06
CA VAL A 31 -19.55 8.57 13.04
C VAL A 31 -18.54 8.37 11.90
N GLN A 32 -18.72 9.03 10.75
CA GLN A 32 -17.73 9.01 9.66
C GLN A 32 -16.37 9.55 10.10
N ASP A 33 -16.35 10.70 10.80
CA ASP A 33 -15.12 11.28 11.36
C ASP A 33 -14.45 10.34 12.39
N ALA A 34 -15.26 9.71 13.24
CA ALA A 34 -14.77 8.74 14.21
C ALA A 34 -14.16 7.50 13.53
N LEU A 35 -14.80 6.99 12.46
CA LEU A 35 -14.29 5.87 11.67
C LEU A 35 -13.01 6.24 10.94
N LEU A 36 -12.93 7.46 10.38
CA LEU A 36 -11.70 7.96 9.76
C LEU A 36 -10.54 7.95 10.76
N LYS A 37 -10.74 8.50 11.94
CA LYS A 37 -9.72 8.53 13.01
C LYS A 37 -9.34 7.13 13.49
N ALA A 38 -10.31 6.23 13.61
CA ALA A 38 -10.05 4.83 13.97
C ALA A 38 -9.23 4.12 12.87
N SER A 39 -9.62 4.29 11.60
CA SER A 39 -8.86 3.74 10.46
C SER A 39 -7.44 4.30 10.40
N ALA A 40 -7.28 5.62 10.61
CA ALA A 40 -5.98 6.28 10.65
C ALA A 40 -5.08 5.70 11.74
N LEU A 41 -5.64 5.47 12.93
CA LEU A 41 -4.92 4.84 14.05
C LEU A 41 -4.50 3.40 13.69
N CYS A 42 -5.38 2.60 13.08
CA CYS A 42 -5.04 1.24 12.63
C CYS A 42 -3.89 1.27 11.61
N VAL A 43 -3.98 2.11 10.58
CA VAL A 43 -2.94 2.25 9.54
C VAL A 43 -1.60 2.65 10.15
N LEU A 44 -1.61 3.61 11.08
CA LEU A 44 -0.41 4.07 11.77
C LEU A 44 0.26 2.94 12.56
N PHE A 45 -0.52 2.21 13.36
CA PHE A 45 0.03 1.10 14.16
C PHE A 45 0.45 -0.09 13.31
N ILE A 46 -0.25 -0.41 12.22
CA ILE A 46 0.18 -1.44 11.26
C ILE A 46 1.52 -1.07 10.63
N GLY A 47 1.68 0.17 10.18
CA GLY A 47 2.94 0.66 9.63
C GLY A 47 4.07 0.66 10.67
N LEU A 48 3.80 1.10 11.90
CA LEU A 48 4.76 1.10 12.98
C LEU A 48 5.18 -0.33 13.35
N ALA A 49 4.21 -1.23 13.53
CA ALA A 49 4.48 -2.62 13.90
C ALA A 49 5.32 -3.34 12.84
N GLY A 50 4.97 -3.20 11.55
CA GLY A 50 5.72 -3.79 10.45
C GLY A 50 7.13 -3.20 10.31
N THR A 51 7.30 -1.91 10.61
CA THR A 51 8.63 -1.27 10.67
C THR A 51 9.47 -1.86 11.80
N LEU A 52 8.92 -1.93 13.00
CA LEU A 52 9.62 -2.48 14.18
C LEU A 52 9.94 -3.97 14.01
N GLU A 53 9.03 -4.77 13.45
CA GLU A 53 9.25 -6.19 13.17
C GLU A 53 10.49 -6.42 12.30
N LYS A 54 10.75 -5.56 11.31
CA LYS A 54 11.88 -5.71 10.39
C LYS A 54 13.14 -4.96 10.83
N MET A 55 13.02 -4.02 11.76
CA MET A 55 14.17 -3.31 12.33
C MET A 55 14.76 -3.98 13.55
N LEU A 56 13.96 -4.75 14.30
CA LEU A 56 14.40 -5.38 15.56
C LEU A 56 14.89 -6.80 15.31
N GLU A 57 16.12 -7.07 15.70
CA GLU A 57 16.75 -8.39 15.64
C GLU A 57 16.99 -8.87 17.06
N VAL A 58 16.61 -10.12 17.33
CA VAL A 58 16.93 -10.79 18.60
C VAL A 58 18.33 -11.37 18.51
N THR A 59 19.25 -10.83 19.28
CA THR A 59 20.63 -11.30 19.37
C THR A 59 20.87 -11.97 20.72
N ASN A 60 22.01 -12.65 20.86
CA ASN A 60 22.40 -13.27 22.14
C ASN A 60 22.55 -12.26 23.30
N ASP A 61 22.83 -11.00 22.98
CA ASP A 61 23.01 -9.91 23.95
C ASP A 61 21.74 -9.07 24.15
N GLY A 62 20.60 -9.44 23.51
CA GLY A 62 19.34 -8.74 23.62
C GLY A 62 18.79 -8.27 22.27
N LEU A 63 17.96 -7.22 22.31
CA LEU A 63 17.39 -6.61 21.11
C LEU A 63 18.39 -5.62 20.48
N ALA A 64 18.71 -5.87 19.21
CA ALA A 64 19.48 -4.94 18.39
C ALA A 64 18.60 -4.34 17.29
N SER A 65 18.95 -3.15 16.81
CA SER A 65 18.28 -2.54 15.64
C SER A 65 19.16 -2.66 14.41
N GLY A 66 18.56 -3.21 13.34
CA GLY A 66 19.21 -3.36 12.03
C GLY A 66 18.59 -2.42 10.97
N GLY A 67 19.17 -2.42 9.78
CA GLY A 67 18.60 -1.77 8.61
C GLY A 67 18.69 -0.24 8.52
N ALA A 68 19.20 0.46 9.54
CA ALA A 68 19.25 1.93 9.57
C ALA A 68 19.95 2.54 8.34
N GLY A 69 21.11 1.98 7.94
CA GLY A 69 21.85 2.45 6.75
C GLY A 69 21.04 2.28 5.45
N MET A 70 20.35 1.14 5.30
CA MET A 70 19.46 0.88 4.18
C MET A 70 18.31 1.90 4.14
N ILE A 71 17.65 2.15 5.28
CA ILE A 71 16.53 3.10 5.38
C ILE A 71 17.00 4.50 4.96
N ILE A 72 18.09 5.00 5.55
CA ILE A 72 18.61 6.35 5.26
C ILE A 72 18.89 6.52 3.77
N VAL A 73 19.62 5.58 3.17
CA VAL A 73 19.97 5.66 1.74
C VAL A 73 18.72 5.51 0.88
N SER A 74 17.89 4.51 1.14
CA SER A 74 16.69 4.24 0.33
C SER A 74 15.71 5.40 0.36
N PHE A 75 15.42 5.97 1.54
CA PHE A 75 14.49 7.08 1.65
C PHE A 75 15.09 8.38 1.11
N THR A 76 16.39 8.66 1.34
CA THR A 76 17.01 9.88 0.81
C THR A 76 17.03 9.86 -0.73
N VAL A 77 17.56 8.78 -1.32
CA VAL A 77 17.68 8.67 -2.79
C VAL A 77 16.28 8.49 -3.41
N GLY A 78 15.44 7.66 -2.80
CA GLY A 78 14.08 7.41 -3.28
C GLY A 78 13.22 8.66 -3.29
N THR A 79 13.26 9.45 -2.22
CA THR A 79 12.56 10.73 -2.14
C THR A 79 13.06 11.70 -3.20
N LEU A 80 14.38 11.79 -3.39
CA LEU A 80 14.95 12.65 -4.42
C LEU A 80 14.44 12.27 -5.82
N ILE A 81 14.43 10.99 -6.15
CA ILE A 81 13.90 10.49 -7.42
C ILE A 81 12.40 10.80 -7.52
N GLY A 82 11.62 10.53 -6.46
CA GLY A 82 10.18 10.76 -6.44
C GLY A 82 9.80 12.24 -6.58
N GLU A 83 10.54 13.14 -5.93
CA GLU A 83 10.35 14.59 -6.09
C GLU A 83 10.74 15.06 -7.51
N LEU A 84 11.83 14.55 -8.08
CA LEU A 84 12.21 14.88 -9.47
C LEU A 84 11.18 14.39 -10.48
N LEU A 85 10.59 13.21 -10.27
CA LEU A 85 9.53 12.66 -11.11
C LEU A 85 8.14 13.22 -10.78
N ASN A 86 8.01 13.90 -9.63
CA ASN A 86 6.78 14.46 -9.09
C ASN A 86 5.62 13.44 -9.08
N LEU A 87 5.88 12.28 -8.48
CA LEU A 87 4.96 11.13 -8.49
C LEU A 87 3.66 11.45 -7.75
N GLU A 88 3.70 12.25 -6.69
CA GLU A 88 2.52 12.70 -5.96
C GLU A 88 1.55 13.43 -6.89
N LEU A 89 2.04 14.40 -7.65
CA LEU A 89 1.22 15.15 -8.60
C LEU A 89 0.64 14.25 -9.70
N ARG A 90 1.40 13.25 -10.15
CA ARG A 90 0.89 12.28 -11.14
C ARG A 90 -0.23 11.42 -10.57
N MET A 91 -0.11 11.00 -9.32
CA MET A 91 -1.17 10.25 -8.63
C MET A 91 -2.39 11.12 -8.39
N GLU A 92 -2.20 12.39 -8.01
CA GLU A 92 -3.30 13.36 -7.88
C GLU A 92 -4.01 13.58 -9.21
N HIS A 93 -3.30 13.82 -10.30
CA HIS A 93 -3.89 13.96 -11.64
C HIS A 93 -4.66 12.71 -12.07
N LEU A 94 -4.13 11.50 -11.77
CA LEU A 94 -4.87 10.27 -12.02
C LEU A 94 -6.16 10.22 -11.19
N GLY A 95 -6.07 10.60 -9.91
CA GLY A 95 -7.23 10.69 -9.02
C GLY A 95 -8.26 11.72 -9.51
N GLU A 96 -7.81 12.89 -9.96
CA GLU A 96 -8.66 13.93 -10.54
C GLU A 96 -9.36 13.44 -11.83
N TRP A 97 -8.61 12.81 -12.74
CA TRP A 97 -9.19 12.23 -13.95
C TRP A 97 -10.25 11.17 -13.63
N LEU A 98 -9.98 10.31 -12.63
CA LEU A 98 -10.95 9.30 -12.17
C LEU A 98 -12.18 9.96 -11.56
N ARG A 99 -12.00 11.00 -10.72
CA ARG A 99 -13.10 11.78 -10.14
C ARG A 99 -13.98 12.36 -11.23
N ASP A 100 -13.38 13.08 -12.19
CA ASP A 100 -14.11 13.76 -13.25
C ASP A 100 -14.88 12.77 -14.14
N ARG A 101 -14.31 11.57 -14.33
CA ARG A 101 -14.93 10.55 -15.16
C ARG A 101 -16.05 9.78 -14.48
N PHE A 102 -15.95 9.51 -13.15
CA PHE A 102 -16.82 8.57 -12.45
C PHE A 102 -17.57 9.15 -11.24
N ALA A 103 -17.11 10.23 -10.65
CA ALA A 103 -17.70 10.78 -9.43
C ALA A 103 -18.34 12.18 -9.62
N GLY A 104 -17.87 12.95 -10.60
CA GLY A 104 -18.28 14.35 -10.82
C GLY A 104 -17.66 15.33 -9.83
N ASP A 105 -17.79 16.63 -10.09
CA ASP A 105 -17.10 17.72 -9.36
C ASP A 105 -17.55 17.89 -7.89
N SER A 106 -18.55 17.18 -7.44
CA SER A 106 -19.17 17.43 -6.13
C SER A 106 -18.56 16.65 -4.96
N GLU A 107 -17.59 15.77 -5.18
CA GLU A 107 -17.04 14.93 -4.12
C GLU A 107 -15.67 15.45 -3.63
N ASN A 108 -15.73 16.32 -2.62
CA ASN A 108 -14.52 16.77 -1.90
C ASN A 108 -13.86 15.57 -1.22
N GLY A 109 -12.52 15.43 -1.36
CA GLY A 109 -11.76 14.35 -0.73
C GLY A 109 -11.64 13.06 -1.55
N PHE A 110 -12.21 12.99 -2.78
CA PHE A 110 -12.06 11.81 -3.64
C PHE A 110 -10.60 11.47 -3.93
N VAL A 111 -9.80 12.46 -4.27
CA VAL A 111 -8.38 12.28 -4.62
C VAL A 111 -7.59 11.79 -3.41
N ASP A 112 -7.81 12.40 -2.25
CA ASP A 112 -7.15 11.98 -0.99
C ASP A 112 -7.54 10.55 -0.61
N ALA A 113 -8.82 10.20 -0.74
CA ALA A 113 -9.30 8.83 -0.50
C ALA A 113 -8.65 7.82 -1.46
N PHE A 114 -8.58 8.17 -2.76
CA PHE A 114 -7.94 7.34 -3.78
C PHE A 114 -6.45 7.12 -3.48
N VAL A 115 -5.69 8.21 -3.30
CA VAL A 115 -4.24 8.15 -3.09
C VAL A 115 -3.91 7.41 -1.80
N THR A 116 -4.54 7.78 -0.68
CA THR A 116 -4.27 7.17 0.63
C THR A 116 -4.61 5.68 0.64
N THR A 117 -5.79 5.31 0.13
CA THR A 117 -6.20 3.90 0.08
C THR A 117 -5.27 3.10 -0.83
N SER A 118 -4.95 3.63 -2.02
CA SER A 118 -4.04 2.97 -2.95
C SER A 118 -2.68 2.67 -2.33
N LEU A 119 -2.08 3.65 -1.64
CA LEU A 119 -0.80 3.46 -0.96
C LEU A 119 -0.89 2.42 0.17
N THR A 120 -1.97 2.44 0.93
CA THR A 120 -2.18 1.51 2.05
C THR A 120 -2.30 0.06 1.57
N VAL A 121 -3.02 -0.20 0.46
CA VAL A 121 -3.31 -1.57 0.00
C VAL A 121 -2.33 -2.09 -1.06
N CYS A 122 -1.63 -1.20 -1.81
CA CYS A 122 -0.65 -1.64 -2.82
C CYS A 122 0.70 -2.03 -2.22
N VAL A 123 1.15 -1.32 -1.16
CA VAL A 123 2.51 -1.47 -0.65
C VAL A 123 2.56 -2.56 0.43
N GLY A 124 3.20 -3.67 0.10
CA GLY A 124 3.41 -4.75 1.06
C GLY A 124 4.00 -6.02 0.44
N ALA A 125 4.75 -6.78 1.24
CA ALA A 125 5.38 -8.02 0.80
C ALA A 125 4.34 -9.06 0.31
N MET A 126 3.17 -9.12 0.92
CA MET A 126 2.10 -10.06 0.52
C MET A 126 1.63 -9.84 -0.92
N ALA A 127 1.55 -8.57 -1.37
CA ALA A 127 1.17 -8.26 -2.74
C ALA A 127 2.19 -8.82 -3.74
N ILE A 128 3.48 -8.69 -3.45
CA ILE A 128 4.57 -9.15 -4.34
C ILE A 128 4.71 -10.66 -4.29
N VAL A 129 4.86 -11.23 -3.09
CA VAL A 129 5.01 -12.68 -2.91
C VAL A 129 3.79 -13.43 -3.47
N GLY A 130 2.58 -12.98 -3.13
CA GLY A 130 1.36 -13.59 -3.62
C GLY A 130 1.21 -13.49 -5.14
N SER A 131 1.60 -12.36 -5.76
CA SER A 131 1.57 -12.21 -7.21
C SER A 131 2.60 -13.10 -7.91
N ILE A 132 3.78 -13.31 -7.30
CA ILE A 132 4.80 -14.25 -7.81
C ILE A 132 4.29 -15.69 -7.69
N GLN A 133 3.74 -16.09 -6.55
CA GLN A 133 3.17 -17.44 -6.34
C GLN A 133 2.03 -17.72 -7.33
N ASP A 134 1.12 -16.76 -7.51
CA ASP A 134 0.03 -16.86 -8.49
C ASP A 134 0.56 -16.95 -9.93
N GLY A 135 1.60 -16.17 -10.27
CA GLY A 135 2.19 -16.14 -11.61
C GLY A 135 3.00 -17.39 -11.99
N ILE A 136 3.63 -18.06 -11.02
CA ILE A 136 4.49 -19.23 -11.27
C ILE A 136 3.75 -20.54 -10.99
N LEU A 137 3.09 -20.63 -9.83
CA LEU A 137 2.48 -21.86 -9.32
C LEU A 137 0.96 -21.89 -9.53
N GLY A 138 0.34 -20.75 -9.84
CA GLY A 138 -1.12 -20.62 -9.85
C GLY A 138 -1.73 -20.70 -8.44
N ASP A 139 -0.89 -20.48 -7.39
CA ASP A 139 -1.33 -20.47 -6.00
C ASP A 139 -1.81 -19.07 -5.62
N TYR A 140 -3.12 -18.93 -5.47
CA TYR A 140 -3.81 -17.70 -5.14
C TYR A 140 -4.09 -17.52 -3.65
N THR A 141 -3.61 -18.42 -2.79
CA THR A 141 -3.92 -18.42 -1.33
C THR A 141 -3.48 -17.12 -0.66
N THR A 142 -2.25 -16.69 -0.89
CA THR A 142 -1.70 -15.45 -0.30
C THR A 142 -2.49 -14.22 -0.71
N LEU A 143 -2.84 -14.10 -2.01
CA LEU A 143 -3.63 -12.96 -2.51
C LEU A 143 -5.09 -13.01 -2.04
N THR A 144 -5.66 -14.19 -1.82
CA THR A 144 -7.01 -14.32 -1.24
C THR A 144 -7.04 -13.85 0.21
N ILE A 145 -6.05 -14.25 1.02
CA ILE A 145 -5.93 -13.79 2.40
C ILE A 145 -5.74 -12.27 2.43
N LYS A 146 -4.84 -11.75 1.59
CA LYS A 146 -4.63 -10.31 1.43
C LYS A 146 -5.93 -9.61 1.06
N GLY A 147 -6.65 -10.10 0.06
CA GLY A 147 -7.93 -9.53 -0.38
C GLY A 147 -8.99 -9.48 0.72
N ALA A 148 -9.03 -10.47 1.61
CA ALA A 148 -9.91 -10.44 2.77
C ALA A 148 -9.53 -9.32 3.76
N LEU A 149 -8.23 -9.08 3.98
CA LEU A 149 -7.75 -7.98 4.80
C LEU A 149 -8.04 -6.63 4.13
N ASP A 150 -7.76 -6.51 2.83
CA ASP A 150 -8.02 -5.31 2.03
C ASP A 150 -9.53 -4.99 1.96
N PHE A 151 -10.40 -6.01 1.88
CA PHE A 151 -11.85 -5.82 1.96
C PHE A 151 -12.24 -5.05 3.21
N ILE A 152 -11.74 -5.47 4.37
CA ILE A 152 -12.06 -4.81 5.66
C ILE A 152 -11.50 -3.39 5.67
N MET A 153 -10.25 -3.22 5.24
CA MET A 153 -9.57 -1.92 5.23
C MET A 153 -10.29 -0.93 4.30
N VAL A 154 -10.55 -1.34 3.06
CA VAL A 154 -11.21 -0.49 2.06
C VAL A 154 -12.68 -0.22 2.42
N CYS A 155 -13.35 -1.17 3.07
CA CYS A 155 -14.69 -0.95 3.61
C CYS A 155 -14.68 0.21 4.63
N ALA A 156 -13.75 0.20 5.58
CA ALA A 156 -13.62 1.26 6.57
C ALA A 156 -13.23 2.60 5.91
N MET A 157 -12.29 2.60 4.98
CA MET A 157 -11.86 3.80 4.25
C MET A 157 -12.95 4.38 3.35
N ALA A 158 -13.71 3.55 2.63
CA ALA A 158 -14.82 3.99 1.81
C ALA A 158 -15.98 4.55 2.66
N ALA A 159 -16.25 3.96 3.82
CA ALA A 159 -17.24 4.48 4.75
C ALA A 159 -16.86 5.86 5.31
N SER A 160 -15.58 6.09 5.58
CA SER A 160 -15.08 7.36 6.13
C SER A 160 -14.76 8.40 5.07
N MET A 161 -13.99 8.04 4.03
CA MET A 161 -13.45 8.97 3.04
C MET A 161 -14.28 9.07 1.75
N GLY A 162 -15.07 8.05 1.41
CA GLY A 162 -15.96 8.09 0.24
C GLY A 162 -15.49 7.24 -0.94
N ARG A 163 -16.02 7.59 -2.13
CA ARG A 163 -15.91 6.74 -3.34
C ARG A 163 -14.49 6.56 -3.83
N GLY A 164 -13.60 7.53 -3.62
CA GLY A 164 -12.22 7.47 -4.06
C GLY A 164 -11.49 6.20 -3.58
N ALA A 165 -11.84 5.70 -2.39
CA ALA A 165 -11.26 4.48 -1.84
C ALA A 165 -11.47 3.24 -2.73
N ILE A 166 -12.61 3.11 -3.42
CA ILE A 166 -12.88 1.95 -4.32
C ILE A 166 -11.92 1.94 -5.51
N PHE A 167 -11.57 3.12 -6.00
CA PHE A 167 -10.70 3.25 -7.17
C PHE A 167 -9.26 2.82 -6.90
N SER A 168 -8.87 2.56 -5.63
CA SER A 168 -7.62 1.90 -5.29
C SER A 168 -7.50 0.49 -5.90
N ALA A 169 -8.61 -0.13 -6.29
CA ALA A 169 -8.64 -1.37 -7.05
C ALA A 169 -7.85 -1.28 -8.38
N LEU A 170 -7.82 -0.09 -9.01
CA LEU A 170 -7.11 0.11 -10.28
C LEU A 170 -5.58 -0.02 -10.13
N PRO A 171 -4.91 0.77 -9.26
CA PRO A 171 -3.47 0.60 -9.05
C PRO A 171 -3.12 -0.79 -8.49
N VAL A 172 -3.95 -1.41 -7.65
CA VAL A 172 -3.74 -2.78 -7.20
C VAL A 172 -3.77 -3.76 -8.37
N ALA A 173 -4.77 -3.68 -9.24
CA ALA A 173 -4.88 -4.53 -10.42
C ALA A 173 -3.66 -4.38 -11.35
N VAL A 174 -3.22 -3.15 -11.60
CA VAL A 174 -2.05 -2.87 -12.45
C VAL A 174 -0.77 -3.38 -11.77
N PHE A 175 -0.57 -3.09 -10.50
CA PHE A 175 0.63 -3.47 -9.77
C PHE A 175 0.77 -4.99 -9.65
N GLN A 176 -0.22 -5.67 -9.09
CA GLN A 176 -0.20 -7.12 -8.92
C GLN A 176 -0.24 -7.84 -10.26
N GLY A 177 -1.09 -7.39 -11.20
CA GLY A 177 -1.16 -7.97 -12.54
C GLY A 177 0.17 -7.90 -13.28
N THR A 178 0.89 -6.77 -13.16
CA THR A 178 2.23 -6.63 -13.73
C THR A 178 3.20 -7.62 -13.10
N ILE A 179 3.22 -7.73 -11.77
CA ILE A 179 4.09 -8.69 -11.07
C ILE A 179 3.74 -10.13 -11.46
N THR A 180 2.46 -10.48 -11.52
CA THR A 180 2.01 -11.82 -11.91
C THR A 180 2.45 -12.18 -13.33
N ILE A 181 2.33 -11.26 -14.30
CA ILE A 181 2.76 -11.45 -15.68
C ILE A 181 4.29 -11.63 -15.76
N PHE A 182 5.02 -10.83 -15.04
CA PHE A 182 6.50 -10.85 -15.03
C PHE A 182 7.10 -11.69 -13.90
N ALA A 183 6.31 -12.54 -13.22
CA ALA A 183 6.71 -13.28 -12.03
C ALA A 183 8.02 -14.04 -12.19
N ARG A 184 8.20 -14.75 -13.32
CA ARG A 184 9.43 -15.52 -13.62
C ARG A 184 10.69 -14.67 -13.76
N PHE A 185 10.55 -13.39 -14.17
CA PHE A 185 11.67 -12.45 -14.27
C PHE A 185 11.97 -11.78 -12.94
N ILE A 186 10.95 -11.60 -12.09
CA ILE A 186 11.05 -10.88 -10.81
C ILE A 186 11.53 -11.81 -9.69
N GLU A 187 11.12 -13.08 -9.71
CA GLU A 187 11.40 -14.09 -8.68
C GLU A 187 12.88 -14.15 -8.27
N PRO A 188 13.87 -14.22 -9.21
CA PRO A 188 15.28 -14.33 -8.83
C PRO A 188 15.82 -13.14 -8.03
N PHE A 189 15.16 -11.98 -8.10
CA PHE A 189 15.54 -10.75 -7.41
C PHE A 189 14.86 -10.62 -6.05
N MET A 190 13.82 -11.42 -5.77
CA MET A 190 13.03 -11.37 -4.53
C MET A 190 13.58 -12.34 -3.48
N THR A 191 14.85 -12.15 -3.12
CA THR A 191 15.46 -12.88 -2.01
C THR A 191 14.79 -12.54 -0.67
N GLU A 192 15.00 -13.34 0.37
CA GLU A 192 14.46 -13.06 1.71
C GLU A 192 14.88 -11.67 2.22
N TRP A 193 16.14 -11.27 1.94
CA TRP A 193 16.64 -9.93 2.25
C TRP A 193 15.90 -8.84 1.47
N ALA A 194 15.66 -9.05 0.19
CA ALA A 194 14.93 -8.11 -0.65
C ALA A 194 13.49 -7.94 -0.16
N LEU A 195 12.81 -9.04 0.19
CA LEU A 195 11.45 -9.04 0.74
C LEU A 195 11.40 -8.39 2.12
N SER A 196 12.40 -8.62 2.97
CA SER A 196 12.50 -7.97 4.27
C SER A 196 12.68 -6.46 4.14
N ASN A 197 13.61 -6.01 3.28
CA ASN A 197 13.83 -4.59 3.01
C ASN A 197 12.62 -3.90 2.38
N LEU A 198 11.94 -4.59 1.47
CA LEU A 198 10.70 -4.12 0.86
C LEU A 198 9.60 -3.96 1.92
N SER A 199 9.44 -4.95 2.79
CA SER A 199 8.47 -4.91 3.89
C SER A 199 8.75 -3.76 4.84
N LEU A 200 10.02 -3.56 5.19
CA LEU A 200 10.46 -2.46 6.06
C LEU A 200 10.14 -1.10 5.45
N ALA A 201 10.58 -0.85 4.21
CA ALA A 201 10.33 0.41 3.52
C ALA A 201 8.82 0.64 3.28
N GLY A 202 8.09 -0.41 2.89
CA GLY A 202 6.65 -0.35 2.71
C GLY A 202 5.88 -0.04 3.99
N SER A 203 6.27 -0.64 5.11
CA SER A 203 5.67 -0.37 6.42
C SER A 203 5.87 1.09 6.86
N MET A 204 7.04 1.67 6.57
CA MET A 204 7.29 3.10 6.81
C MET A 204 6.39 3.99 5.96
N LEU A 205 6.11 3.63 4.70
CA LEU A 205 5.16 4.36 3.86
C LEU A 205 3.74 4.27 4.40
N ILE A 206 3.32 3.10 4.88
CA ILE A 206 2.02 2.90 5.53
C ILE A 206 1.92 3.77 6.79
N PHE A 207 2.98 3.84 7.59
CA PHE A 207 3.04 4.75 8.75
C PHE A 207 2.85 6.21 8.33
N CYS A 208 3.55 6.68 7.29
CA CYS A 208 3.39 8.04 6.74
C CYS A 208 1.95 8.29 6.25
N ALA A 209 1.31 7.31 5.63
CA ALA A 209 -0.10 7.41 5.24
C ALA A 209 -1.02 7.54 6.46
N GLY A 210 -0.77 6.79 7.54
CA GLY A 210 -1.49 6.92 8.81
C GLY A 210 -1.32 8.30 9.44
N VAL A 211 -0.12 8.87 9.40
CA VAL A 211 0.16 10.24 9.85
C VAL A 211 -0.65 11.25 9.02
N ASN A 212 -0.65 11.12 7.69
CA ASN A 212 -1.42 12.00 6.82
C ASN A 212 -2.92 11.93 7.08
N LEU A 213 -3.46 10.77 7.44
CA LEU A 213 -4.88 10.62 7.80
C LEU A 213 -5.26 11.35 9.09
N ILE A 214 -4.34 11.47 10.05
CA ILE A 214 -4.61 12.12 11.35
C ILE A 214 -4.37 13.63 11.29
N TRP A 215 -3.24 14.04 10.71
CA TRP A 215 -2.76 15.42 10.75
C TRP A 215 -2.87 16.17 9.41
N GLY A 216 -3.49 15.55 8.40
CA GLY A 216 -3.53 16.08 7.04
C GLY A 216 -2.24 15.74 6.27
N LYS A 217 -2.15 16.26 5.05
CA LYS A 217 -1.06 15.93 4.11
C LYS A 217 0.29 16.55 4.55
N ILE A 218 1.01 15.85 5.42
CA ILE A 218 2.36 16.21 5.89
C ILE A 218 3.42 15.62 4.94
N PHE A 219 3.24 14.34 4.56
CA PHE A 219 4.15 13.63 3.69
C PHE A 219 3.58 13.49 2.28
N LYS A 220 4.38 13.75 1.26
CA LYS A 220 4.09 13.38 -0.12
C LYS A 220 4.40 11.89 -0.31
N THR A 221 3.51 11.05 0.15
CA THR A 221 3.77 9.61 0.28
C THR A 221 4.05 8.90 -1.05
N ALA A 222 3.44 9.37 -2.16
CA ALA A 222 3.74 8.82 -3.48
C ALA A 222 5.16 9.18 -3.95
N ASN A 223 5.72 10.33 -3.55
CA ASN A 223 7.11 10.68 -3.85
C ASN A 223 8.11 9.83 -3.04
N LEU A 224 7.67 9.15 -1.98
CA LEU A 224 8.49 8.20 -1.23
C LEU A 224 8.51 6.79 -1.85
N LEU A 225 7.60 6.46 -2.79
CA LEU A 225 7.51 5.11 -3.40
C LEU A 225 8.81 4.57 -3.99
N PRO A 226 9.66 5.36 -4.69
CA PRO A 226 10.92 4.84 -5.20
C PRO A 226 11.86 4.30 -4.12
N SER A 227 11.68 4.71 -2.84
CA SER A 227 12.45 4.18 -1.70
C SER A 227 12.29 2.66 -1.55
N VAL A 228 11.12 2.12 -1.88
CA VAL A 228 10.84 0.69 -1.85
C VAL A 228 11.69 -0.05 -2.88
N ILE A 229 11.81 0.50 -4.09
CA ILE A 229 12.64 -0.08 -5.16
C ILE A 229 14.12 -0.06 -4.75
N ILE A 230 14.59 1.06 -4.19
CA ILE A 230 15.98 1.19 -3.74
C ILE A 230 16.27 0.25 -2.57
N ALA A 231 15.32 0.03 -1.67
CA ALA A 231 15.45 -0.92 -0.57
C ALA A 231 15.64 -2.37 -1.07
N VAL A 232 14.92 -2.76 -2.13
CA VAL A 232 15.12 -4.06 -2.81
C VAL A 232 16.48 -4.12 -3.48
N LEU A 233 16.87 -3.08 -4.23
CA LEU A 233 18.18 -3.02 -4.90
C LEU A 233 19.35 -3.06 -3.90
N TRP A 234 19.18 -2.45 -2.73
CA TRP A 234 20.18 -2.52 -1.66
C TRP A 234 20.46 -3.95 -1.20
N ALA A 235 19.42 -4.80 -1.13
CA ALA A 235 19.60 -6.21 -0.79
C ALA A 235 20.43 -6.96 -1.83
N LEU A 236 20.24 -6.64 -3.12
CA LEU A 236 21.00 -7.28 -4.21
C LEU A 236 22.48 -6.90 -4.21
N VAL A 237 22.81 -5.66 -3.79
CA VAL A 237 24.20 -5.20 -3.72
C VAL A 237 24.95 -5.81 -2.52
N ARG A 238 24.26 -6.06 -1.40
CA ARG A 238 24.88 -6.64 -0.19
C ARG A 238 24.82 -8.15 -0.12
N GLY A 239 23.92 -8.79 -0.86
CA GLY A 239 23.76 -10.25 -0.90
C GLY A 239 24.57 -10.93 -2.02
N ALA A 240 25.32 -10.15 -2.80
CA ALA A 240 26.36 -10.62 -3.71
C ALA A 240 27.73 -10.56 -3.01
#